data_93e1e13a6d109033fb085e831ed630e8
#
_entry.id   93e1e13a6d109033fb085e831ed630e8
#
_cell.length_a   1.000
_cell.length_b   1.000
_cell.length_c   1.000
_cell.angle_alpha   90.00
_cell.angle_beta   90.00
_cell.angle_gamma   90.00
#
_symmetry.space_group_name_H-M   'P 1'
#
loop_
_entity.id
_entity.type
_entity.pdbx_description
1 polymer ?
#
loop_
_entity_poly.entity_id
_entity_poly.type
_entity_poly.pdbx_seq_one_letter_code
_entity_poly.pdbx_strand_id
1 'polypeptide(L)'
;KITDAITVKYESYGFHLNIGIGNIVQNLWDLNISYQSARHALEYRFFFPQKNIFDSKEVLGRNFSLDSLAMIDEDELIKLICKKNRKDISIWIQHLKKELSTEGLSNTLYFICIHSLLDKILKFIYELNLDTTDLQKSIVKTYANLDEFSTMDQLFSWLYTICISACQKVDSSLTTYHSQLCTSVVNYIKSNYTNSDLCLNELAKYANVSPSYLSALFKKTENVSISEVITNIRIDA
;
A
#
# COMPACT_ATOMS: atom_id res chain seq x y z
N LYS A 1 -33.04 25.33 4.05
CA LYS A 1 -33.22 26.69 4.68
C LYS A 1 -32.84 26.69 6.18
N ILE A 2 -33.40 25.80 7.02
CA ILE A 2 -33.05 25.78 8.46
C ILE A 2 -31.63 25.21 8.64
N THR A 3 -31.32 24.12 7.96
CA THR A 3 -29.99 23.48 7.99
C THR A 3 -28.89 24.41 7.50
N ASP A 4 -29.12 25.15 6.40
CA ASP A 4 -28.18 26.12 5.84
C ASP A 4 -27.89 27.25 6.84
N ALA A 5 -28.95 27.76 7.50
CA ALA A 5 -28.83 28.82 8.50
C ALA A 5 -28.03 28.35 9.74
N ILE A 6 -28.20 27.08 10.16
CA ILE A 6 -27.47 26.48 11.25
C ILE A 6 -25.99 26.33 10.85
N THR A 7 -25.69 25.76 9.67
CA THR A 7 -24.32 25.56 9.19
C THR A 7 -23.57 26.90 9.13
N VAL A 8 -24.12 27.91 8.48
CA VAL A 8 -23.50 29.25 8.36
C VAL A 8 -23.26 29.88 9.73
N LYS A 9 -24.17 29.71 10.69
CA LYS A 9 -24.01 30.24 12.04
C LYS A 9 -22.86 29.58 12.79
N TYR A 10 -22.72 28.26 12.71
CA TYR A 10 -21.64 27.53 13.39
C TYR A 10 -20.28 27.72 12.73
N GLU A 11 -20.24 27.84 11.40
CA GLU A 11 -19.01 28.20 10.67
C GLU A 11 -18.46 29.56 11.08
N SER A 12 -19.32 30.54 11.41
CA SER A 12 -18.88 31.85 11.92
C SER A 12 -18.17 31.76 13.28
N TYR A 13 -18.34 30.67 14.02
CA TYR A 13 -17.64 30.35 15.26
C TYR A 13 -16.43 29.44 15.07
N GLY A 14 -16.07 29.10 13.82
CA GLY A 14 -14.94 28.22 13.49
C GLY A 14 -15.23 26.73 13.64
N PHE A 15 -16.51 26.33 13.72
CA PHE A 15 -16.91 24.92 13.78
C PHE A 15 -17.38 24.40 12.42
N HIS A 16 -16.82 23.30 11.97
CA HIS A 16 -17.37 22.54 10.82
C HIS A 16 -18.49 21.62 11.28
N LEU A 17 -19.69 21.85 10.81
CA LEU A 17 -20.88 21.09 11.17
C LEU A 17 -21.33 20.23 10.00
N ASN A 18 -21.45 18.92 10.20
CA ASN A 18 -22.05 18.00 9.24
C ASN A 18 -23.45 17.58 9.73
N ILE A 19 -24.45 17.68 8.88
CA ILE A 19 -25.86 17.43 9.20
C ILE A 19 -26.37 16.29 8.33
N GLY A 20 -26.84 15.20 8.99
CA GLY A 20 -27.57 14.12 8.33
C GLY A 20 -29.06 14.33 8.42
N ILE A 21 -29.78 14.17 7.31
CA ILE A 21 -31.24 14.22 7.25
C ILE A 21 -31.75 12.81 7.01
N GLY A 22 -32.54 12.30 7.96
CA GLY A 22 -33.14 10.97 7.90
C GLY A 22 -34.46 10.94 7.14
N ASN A 23 -34.96 9.75 6.92
CA ASN A 23 -36.26 9.51 6.28
C ASN A 23 -37.38 10.12 7.11
N ILE A 24 -38.38 10.67 6.43
CA ILE A 24 -39.60 11.16 7.06
C ILE A 24 -40.41 9.94 7.53
N VAL A 25 -40.76 9.91 8.79
CA VAL A 25 -41.59 8.86 9.41
C VAL A 25 -42.89 9.46 9.92
N GLN A 26 -43.97 8.66 9.91
CA GLN A 26 -45.27 9.14 10.31
C GLN A 26 -45.57 8.86 11.80
N ASN A 27 -44.90 7.82 12.35
CA ASN A 27 -45.13 7.39 13.72
C ASN A 27 -43.89 7.65 14.59
N LEU A 28 -44.10 8.00 15.85
CA LEU A 28 -43.03 8.18 16.83
C LEU A 28 -42.19 6.92 17.04
N TRP A 29 -42.82 5.74 16.93
CA TRP A 29 -42.16 4.45 17.06
C TRP A 29 -41.12 4.18 15.95
N ASP A 30 -41.26 4.86 14.81
CA ASP A 30 -40.36 4.76 13.65
C ASP A 30 -39.20 5.76 13.71
N LEU A 31 -39.08 6.57 14.76
CA LEU A 31 -37.99 7.55 14.92
C LEU A 31 -36.61 6.92 14.84
N ASN A 32 -36.47 5.67 15.32
CA ASN A 32 -35.24 4.93 15.18
C ASN A 32 -34.85 4.73 13.70
N ILE A 33 -35.81 4.46 12.81
CA ILE A 33 -35.58 4.30 11.38
C ILE A 33 -35.09 5.63 10.78
N SER A 34 -35.70 6.74 11.15
CA SER A 34 -35.27 8.07 10.73
C SER A 34 -33.85 8.39 11.22
N TYR A 35 -33.56 8.10 12.48
CA TYR A 35 -32.24 8.31 13.07
C TYR A 35 -31.15 7.46 12.37
N GLN A 36 -31.40 6.17 12.13
CA GLN A 36 -30.46 5.30 11.45
C GLN A 36 -30.22 5.76 10.01
N SER A 37 -31.26 6.18 9.28
CA SER A 37 -31.08 6.70 7.92
C SER A 37 -30.31 8.03 7.89
N ALA A 38 -30.49 8.92 8.88
CA ALA A 38 -29.70 10.14 9.02
C ALA A 38 -28.24 9.84 9.32
N ARG A 39 -27.98 8.88 10.23
CA ARG A 39 -26.65 8.42 10.58
C ARG A 39 -25.93 7.82 9.37
N HIS A 40 -26.61 6.98 8.61
CA HIS A 40 -26.08 6.39 7.39
C HIS A 40 -25.78 7.48 6.32
N ALA A 41 -26.65 8.49 6.20
CA ALA A 41 -26.40 9.61 5.30
C ALA A 41 -25.11 10.39 5.68
N LEU A 42 -24.85 10.57 7.00
CA LEU A 42 -23.63 11.22 7.49
C LEU A 42 -22.34 10.46 7.18
N GLU A 43 -22.38 9.16 6.95
CA GLU A 43 -21.19 8.37 6.56
C GLU A 43 -20.64 8.84 5.23
N TYR A 44 -21.48 9.42 4.37
CA TYR A 44 -21.08 9.95 3.06
C TYR A 44 -20.24 11.23 3.13
N ARG A 45 -20.09 11.86 4.30
CA ARG A 45 -19.17 13.00 4.51
C ARG A 45 -17.74 12.65 4.12
N PHE A 46 -17.36 11.39 4.27
CA PHE A 46 -16.04 10.87 3.91
C PHE A 46 -15.75 11.05 2.40
N PHE A 47 -16.75 10.85 1.56
CA PHE A 47 -16.61 10.97 0.10
C PHE A 47 -16.77 12.41 -0.40
N PHE A 48 -17.47 13.25 0.36
CA PHE A 48 -17.83 14.61 -0.05
C PHE A 48 -17.44 15.61 1.05
N PRO A 49 -16.13 15.86 1.27
CA PRO A 49 -15.68 16.73 2.37
C PRO A 49 -16.12 18.19 2.23
N GLN A 50 -16.54 18.62 1.03
CA GLN A 50 -17.05 19.97 0.78
C GLN A 50 -18.55 20.10 1.04
N LYS A 51 -19.24 18.99 1.32
CA LYS A 51 -20.68 18.96 1.57
C LYS A 51 -20.95 18.86 3.06
N ASN A 52 -21.80 19.73 3.58
CA ASN A 52 -22.11 19.78 5.01
C ASN A 52 -23.47 19.16 5.35
N ILE A 53 -24.35 18.95 4.35
CA ILE A 53 -25.70 18.43 4.53
C ILE A 53 -25.88 17.18 3.68
N PHE A 54 -26.27 16.08 4.31
CA PHE A 54 -26.44 14.77 3.69
C PHE A 54 -27.87 14.27 3.89
N ASP A 55 -28.64 14.17 2.81
CA ASP A 55 -30.02 13.67 2.83
C ASP A 55 -30.03 12.17 2.52
N SER A 56 -30.70 11.37 3.35
CA SER A 56 -30.86 9.92 3.16
C SER A 56 -31.50 9.57 1.80
N LYS A 57 -32.34 10.44 1.25
CA LYS A 57 -32.96 10.24 -0.07
C LYS A 57 -31.96 10.30 -1.22
N GLU A 58 -30.93 11.14 -1.10
CA GLU A 58 -29.89 11.25 -2.13
C GLU A 58 -28.94 10.05 -2.10
N VAL A 59 -28.83 9.42 -0.93
CA VAL A 59 -27.93 8.29 -0.68
C VAL A 59 -28.54 6.95 -1.09
N LEU A 60 -29.84 6.76 -0.82
CA LEU A 60 -30.58 5.52 -1.10
C LEU A 60 -30.73 5.17 -2.59
N GLY A 61 -30.47 6.11 -3.50
CA GLY A 61 -30.56 5.88 -4.95
C GLY A 61 -29.34 5.22 -5.60
N ARG A 62 -28.29 4.91 -4.84
CA ARG A 62 -27.05 4.34 -5.37
C ARG A 62 -27.01 2.83 -5.14
N ASN A 63 -27.28 2.06 -6.19
CA ASN A 63 -27.18 0.62 -6.18
C ASN A 63 -25.71 0.21 -6.26
N PHE A 64 -25.26 -0.56 -5.29
CA PHE A 64 -23.95 -1.17 -5.28
C PHE A 64 -23.95 -2.45 -6.12
N SER A 65 -22.98 -2.62 -7.00
CA SER A 65 -22.65 -3.89 -7.66
C SER A 65 -21.38 -4.49 -7.06
N LEU A 66 -21.45 -5.74 -6.64
CA LEU A 66 -20.26 -6.50 -6.20
C LEU A 66 -19.24 -6.67 -7.34
N ASP A 67 -19.68 -6.49 -8.58
CA ASP A 67 -18.80 -6.59 -9.76
C ASP A 67 -17.72 -5.51 -9.76
N SER A 68 -17.96 -4.38 -9.10
CA SER A 68 -16.99 -3.29 -8.97
C SER A 68 -15.78 -3.68 -8.13
N LEU A 69 -15.94 -4.57 -7.15
CA LEU A 69 -14.84 -5.12 -6.37
C LEU A 69 -13.93 -6.03 -7.18
N ALA A 70 -14.50 -6.74 -8.15
CA ALA A 70 -13.76 -7.63 -9.03
C ALA A 70 -12.88 -6.88 -10.07
N MET A 71 -13.08 -5.57 -10.23
CA MET A 71 -12.30 -4.73 -11.16
C MET A 71 -10.96 -4.27 -10.59
N ILE A 72 -10.73 -4.42 -9.28
CA ILE A 72 -9.47 -4.00 -8.65
C ILE A 72 -8.39 -5.06 -8.94
N ASP A 73 -7.46 -4.74 -9.82
CA ASP A 73 -6.30 -5.59 -10.10
C ASP A 73 -5.22 -5.40 -9.01
N GLU A 74 -5.37 -6.16 -7.91
CA GLU A 74 -4.41 -6.16 -6.80
C GLU A 74 -3.04 -6.68 -7.23
N ASP A 75 -2.98 -7.59 -8.22
CA ASP A 75 -1.73 -8.14 -8.73
C ASP A 75 -0.96 -7.10 -9.54
N GLU A 76 -1.65 -6.17 -10.21
CA GLU A 76 -0.99 -5.03 -10.85
C GLU A 76 -0.29 -4.15 -9.82
N LEU A 77 -0.94 -3.83 -8.70
CA LEU A 77 -0.31 -3.06 -7.62
C LEU A 77 0.97 -3.73 -7.11
N ILE A 78 0.95 -5.04 -6.88
CA ILE A 78 2.13 -5.80 -6.47
C ILE A 78 3.24 -5.73 -7.52
N LYS A 79 2.91 -5.87 -8.81
CA LYS A 79 3.89 -5.68 -9.91
C LYS A 79 4.52 -4.28 -9.91
N LEU A 80 3.72 -3.25 -9.63
CA LEU A 80 4.22 -1.85 -9.53
C LEU A 80 5.14 -1.67 -8.32
N ILE A 81 4.82 -2.27 -7.17
CA ILE A 81 5.68 -2.28 -5.99
C ILE A 81 7.02 -2.97 -6.30
N CYS A 82 7.00 -4.13 -6.99
CA CYS A 82 8.21 -4.82 -7.44
C CYS A 82 9.08 -3.96 -8.38
N LYS A 83 8.45 -3.25 -9.31
CA LYS A 83 9.14 -2.34 -10.24
C LYS A 83 9.64 -1.06 -9.59
N LYS A 84 9.23 -0.78 -8.34
CA LYS A 84 9.58 0.43 -7.57
C LYS A 84 9.23 1.74 -8.29
N ASN A 85 8.24 1.69 -9.17
CA ASN A 85 7.82 2.86 -9.94
C ASN A 85 6.79 3.68 -9.16
N ARG A 86 7.30 4.65 -8.37
CA ARG A 86 6.47 5.52 -7.54
C ARG A 86 5.42 6.31 -8.33
N LYS A 87 5.74 6.69 -9.58
CA LYS A 87 4.81 7.44 -10.43
C LYS A 87 3.62 6.56 -10.83
N ASP A 88 3.88 5.34 -11.29
CA ASP A 88 2.83 4.42 -11.71
C ASP A 88 1.97 3.99 -10.52
N ILE A 89 2.57 3.78 -9.33
CA ILE A 89 1.80 3.54 -8.08
C ILE A 89 0.87 4.71 -7.78
N SER A 90 1.35 5.95 -7.91
CA SER A 90 0.51 7.13 -7.69
C SER A 90 -0.65 7.21 -8.69
N ILE A 91 -0.39 6.93 -9.98
CA ILE A 91 -1.40 6.91 -11.04
C ILE A 91 -2.44 5.82 -10.75
N TRP A 92 -1.99 4.61 -10.40
CA TRP A 92 -2.86 3.49 -10.07
C TRP A 92 -3.77 3.80 -8.88
N ILE A 93 -3.22 4.40 -7.82
CA ILE A 93 -4.01 4.83 -6.65
C ILE A 93 -5.02 5.92 -7.01
N GLN A 94 -4.65 6.89 -7.86
CA GLN A 94 -5.59 7.91 -8.32
C GLN A 94 -6.71 7.32 -9.17
N HIS A 95 -6.42 6.33 -10.01
CA HIS A 95 -7.42 5.61 -10.79
C HIS A 95 -8.37 4.86 -9.86
N LEU A 96 -7.85 4.08 -8.91
CA LEU A 96 -8.63 3.39 -7.89
C LEU A 96 -9.54 4.35 -7.12
N LYS A 97 -9.01 5.49 -6.68
CA LYS A 97 -9.79 6.52 -6.00
C LYS A 97 -10.95 7.01 -6.86
N LYS A 98 -10.71 7.27 -8.14
CA LYS A 98 -11.73 7.72 -9.09
C LYS A 98 -12.82 6.67 -9.28
N GLU A 99 -12.46 5.42 -9.49
CA GLU A 99 -13.41 4.31 -9.65
C GLU A 99 -14.29 4.16 -8.42
N LEU A 100 -13.69 4.06 -7.24
CA LEU A 100 -14.42 3.94 -5.98
C LEU A 100 -15.30 5.16 -5.67
N SER A 101 -14.95 6.36 -6.18
CA SER A 101 -15.76 7.57 -6.00
C SER A 101 -16.98 7.60 -6.89
N THR A 102 -16.91 7.02 -8.10
CA THR A 102 -18.01 7.05 -9.08
C THR A 102 -19.13 6.09 -8.74
N GLU A 103 -18.82 5.00 -8.08
CA GLU A 103 -19.76 3.88 -7.88
C GLU A 103 -20.70 4.05 -6.69
N GLY A 104 -20.52 5.09 -5.88
CA GLY A 104 -21.42 5.35 -4.73
C GLY A 104 -21.39 4.25 -3.67
N LEU A 105 -20.23 3.61 -3.48
CA LEU A 105 -19.99 2.56 -2.51
C LEU A 105 -20.39 3.01 -1.10
N SER A 106 -20.92 2.07 -0.30
CA SER A 106 -21.04 2.29 1.14
C SER A 106 -19.66 2.32 1.79
N ASN A 107 -19.51 3.05 2.90
CA ASN A 107 -18.25 3.07 3.66
C ASN A 107 -17.73 1.66 3.95
N THR A 108 -18.61 0.73 4.34
CA THR A 108 -18.24 -0.65 4.65
C THR A 108 -17.55 -1.35 3.49
N LEU A 109 -18.10 -1.24 2.30
CA LEU A 109 -17.54 -1.88 1.10
C LEU A 109 -16.24 -1.24 0.65
N TYR A 110 -16.17 0.07 0.79
CA TYR A 110 -14.96 0.82 0.55
C TYR A 110 -13.81 0.35 1.45
N PHE A 111 -14.07 0.19 2.74
CA PHE A 111 -13.10 -0.35 3.67
C PHE A 111 -12.72 -1.80 3.35
N ILE A 112 -13.67 -2.64 2.91
CA ILE A 112 -13.38 -4.01 2.47
C ILE A 112 -12.36 -4.00 1.34
N CYS A 113 -12.50 -3.12 0.32
CA CYS A 113 -11.52 -2.98 -0.76
C CYS A 113 -10.13 -2.61 -0.25
N ILE A 114 -10.05 -1.62 0.63
CA ILE A 114 -8.77 -1.19 1.19
C ILE A 114 -8.14 -2.30 2.04
N HIS A 115 -8.94 -3.02 2.80
CA HIS A 115 -8.48 -4.16 3.59
C HIS A 115 -7.89 -5.26 2.71
N SER A 116 -8.56 -5.61 1.60
CA SER A 116 -8.08 -6.62 0.65
C SER A 116 -6.70 -6.22 0.07
N LEU A 117 -6.54 -4.96 -0.34
CA LEU A 117 -5.27 -4.44 -0.83
C LEU A 117 -4.14 -4.52 0.22
N LEU A 118 -4.45 -4.16 1.47
CA LEU A 118 -3.48 -4.22 2.57
C LEU A 118 -3.06 -5.65 2.88
N ASP A 119 -4.02 -6.58 2.91
CA ASP A 119 -3.75 -8.00 3.11
C ASP A 119 -2.85 -8.55 1.99
N LYS A 120 -3.12 -8.18 0.74
CA LYS A 120 -2.29 -8.55 -0.41
C LYS A 120 -0.86 -8.02 -0.29
N ILE A 121 -0.68 -6.76 0.09
CA ILE A 121 0.64 -6.16 0.30
C ILE A 121 1.39 -6.89 1.43
N LEU A 122 0.73 -7.15 2.55
CA LEU A 122 1.34 -7.86 3.68
C LEU A 122 1.76 -9.29 3.33
N LYS A 123 0.90 -10.04 2.64
CA LYS A 123 1.22 -11.39 2.16
C LYS A 123 2.43 -11.38 1.24
N PHE A 124 2.45 -10.48 0.28
CA PHE A 124 3.57 -10.33 -0.64
C PHE A 124 4.90 -10.07 0.08
N ILE A 125 4.92 -9.14 1.05
CA ILE A 125 6.13 -8.84 1.81
C ILE A 125 6.54 -10.04 2.68
N TYR A 126 5.57 -10.75 3.27
CA TYR A 126 5.82 -11.96 4.06
C TYR A 126 6.41 -13.09 3.22
N GLU A 127 5.89 -13.34 2.01
CA GLU A 127 6.41 -14.34 1.07
C GLU A 127 7.87 -14.08 0.66
N LEU A 128 8.28 -12.82 0.66
CA LEU A 128 9.67 -12.42 0.43
C LEU A 128 10.57 -12.55 1.67
N ASN A 129 10.06 -13.08 2.80
CA ASN A 129 10.74 -13.16 4.09
C ASN A 129 11.29 -11.81 4.58
N LEU A 130 10.58 -10.71 4.30
CA LEU A 130 10.96 -9.39 4.76
C LEU A 130 10.44 -9.11 6.17
N ASP A 131 11.17 -8.28 6.92
CA ASP A 131 10.67 -7.79 8.21
C ASP A 131 9.44 -6.91 8.00
N THR A 132 8.29 -7.41 8.44
CA THR A 132 6.98 -6.76 8.31
C THR A 132 6.58 -5.97 9.56
N THR A 133 7.36 -6.02 10.63
CA THR A 133 6.98 -5.56 11.98
C THR A 133 6.49 -4.11 11.97
N ASP A 134 7.18 -3.20 11.31
CA ASP A 134 6.80 -1.77 11.27
C ASP A 134 5.57 -1.53 10.40
N LEU A 135 5.48 -2.21 9.25
CA LEU A 135 4.31 -2.14 8.37
C LEU A 135 3.08 -2.73 9.04
N GLN A 136 3.22 -3.88 9.69
CA GLN A 136 2.14 -4.49 10.47
C GLN A 136 1.65 -3.55 11.57
N LYS A 137 2.55 -2.95 12.36
CA LYS A 137 2.18 -1.98 13.40
C LYS A 137 1.41 -0.79 12.82
N SER A 138 1.88 -0.23 11.71
CA SER A 138 1.22 0.88 11.03
C SER A 138 -0.18 0.49 10.54
N ILE A 139 -0.29 -0.66 9.89
CA ILE A 139 -1.56 -1.18 9.37
C ILE A 139 -2.52 -1.49 10.51
N VAL A 140 -2.09 -2.25 11.54
CA VAL A 140 -2.94 -2.62 12.69
C VAL A 140 -3.42 -1.38 13.44
N LYS A 141 -2.55 -0.38 13.64
CA LYS A 141 -2.95 0.90 14.25
C LYS A 141 -4.04 1.59 13.44
N THR A 142 -3.91 1.60 12.12
CA THR A 142 -4.90 2.21 11.22
C THR A 142 -6.19 1.40 11.17
N TYR A 143 -6.12 0.07 11.19
CA TYR A 143 -7.32 -0.78 11.30
C TYR A 143 -8.15 -0.50 12.54
N ALA A 144 -7.48 -0.28 13.68
CA ALA A 144 -8.16 0.06 14.92
C ALA A 144 -8.81 1.45 14.88
N ASN A 145 -8.36 2.33 14.02
CA ASN A 145 -8.70 3.76 13.99
C ASN A 145 -9.06 4.25 12.58
N LEU A 146 -9.75 3.41 11.78
CA LEU A 146 -10.19 3.83 10.42
C LEU A 146 -11.09 5.06 10.45
N ASP A 147 -11.79 5.28 11.56
CA ASP A 147 -12.60 6.47 11.81
C ASP A 147 -11.75 7.76 11.96
N GLU A 148 -10.43 7.66 12.12
CA GLU A 148 -9.52 8.82 12.15
C GLU A 148 -9.38 9.50 10.79
N PHE A 149 -9.64 8.78 9.68
CA PHE A 149 -9.64 9.41 8.36
C PHE A 149 -10.92 10.21 8.17
N SER A 150 -10.79 11.52 8.13
CA SER A 150 -11.92 12.42 7.88
C SER A 150 -12.30 12.50 6.41
N THR A 151 -11.38 12.15 5.50
CA THR A 151 -11.57 12.27 4.04
C THR A 151 -10.94 11.10 3.28
N MET A 152 -11.46 10.84 2.09
CA MET A 152 -10.86 9.92 1.12
C MET A 152 -9.40 10.25 0.81
N ASP A 153 -9.08 11.53 0.65
CA ASP A 153 -7.72 11.97 0.32
C ASP A 153 -6.71 11.56 1.38
N GLN A 154 -7.08 11.66 2.64
CA GLN A 154 -6.22 11.21 3.75
C GLN A 154 -5.98 9.70 3.69
N LEU A 155 -7.01 8.90 3.47
CA LEU A 155 -6.90 7.44 3.38
C LEU A 155 -6.03 7.01 2.20
N PHE A 156 -6.22 7.60 1.00
CA PHE A 156 -5.40 7.26 -0.17
C PHE A 156 -3.97 7.75 -0.07
N SER A 157 -3.73 8.89 0.56
CA SER A 157 -2.39 9.36 0.87
C SER A 157 -1.67 8.41 1.82
N TRP A 158 -2.39 7.90 2.81
CA TRP A 158 -1.87 6.88 3.71
C TRP A 158 -1.60 5.55 2.97
N LEU A 159 -2.51 5.05 2.14
CA LEU A 159 -2.31 3.85 1.31
C LEU A 159 -1.06 4.00 0.43
N TYR A 160 -0.89 5.15 -0.20
CA TYR A 160 0.33 5.45 -0.97
C TYR A 160 1.59 5.33 -0.11
N THR A 161 1.58 5.85 1.11
CA THR A 161 2.70 5.75 2.04
C THR A 161 3.02 4.29 2.38
N ILE A 162 2.02 3.42 2.57
CA ILE A 162 2.19 1.98 2.77
C ILE A 162 2.84 1.33 1.54
N CYS A 163 2.37 1.64 0.33
CA CYS A 163 2.96 1.12 -0.91
C CYS A 163 4.43 1.54 -1.06
N ILE A 164 4.77 2.79 -0.75
CA ILE A 164 6.16 3.27 -0.79
C ILE A 164 7.03 2.60 0.26
N SER A 165 6.50 2.37 1.46
CA SER A 165 7.20 1.62 2.50
C SER A 165 7.45 0.17 2.09
N ALA A 166 6.49 -0.47 1.41
CA ALA A 166 6.66 -1.79 0.82
C ALA A 166 7.77 -1.80 -0.24
N CYS A 167 7.81 -0.81 -1.15
CA CYS A 167 8.91 -0.66 -2.12
C CYS A 167 10.28 -0.56 -1.43
N GLN A 168 10.39 0.20 -0.35
CA GLN A 168 11.64 0.36 0.40
C GLN A 168 12.08 -0.95 1.05
N LYS A 169 11.14 -1.72 1.61
CA LYS A 169 11.42 -3.06 2.17
C LYS A 169 11.96 -4.01 1.10
N VAL A 170 11.32 -4.07 -0.06
CA VAL A 170 11.80 -4.86 -1.21
C VAL A 170 13.20 -4.42 -1.63
N ASP A 171 13.48 -3.13 -1.64
CA ASP A 171 14.79 -2.59 -2.03
C ASP A 171 15.90 -2.95 -1.03
N SER A 172 15.65 -2.75 0.25
CA SER A 172 16.60 -3.07 1.31
C SER A 172 16.95 -4.55 1.36
N SER A 173 15.96 -5.42 1.13
CA SER A 173 16.17 -6.86 1.10
C SER A 173 17.03 -7.31 -0.08
N LEU A 174 16.74 -6.80 -1.28
CA LEU A 174 17.58 -7.10 -2.45
C LEU A 174 19.02 -6.64 -2.23
N THR A 175 19.23 -5.46 -1.65
CA THR A 175 20.56 -4.95 -1.33
C THR A 175 21.27 -5.82 -0.31
N THR A 176 20.59 -6.24 0.74
CA THR A 176 21.12 -7.14 1.78
C THR A 176 21.47 -8.51 1.19
N TYR A 177 20.58 -9.10 0.39
CA TYR A 177 20.84 -10.38 -0.30
C TYR A 177 22.05 -10.27 -1.23
N HIS A 178 22.17 -9.22 -2.03
CA HIS A 178 23.29 -8.97 -2.91
C HIS A 178 24.62 -8.86 -2.15
N SER A 179 24.63 -8.11 -1.04
CA SER A 179 25.80 -7.95 -0.20
C SER A 179 26.22 -9.29 0.46
N GLN A 180 25.25 -10.03 1.00
CA GLN A 180 25.51 -11.36 1.59
C GLN A 180 26.05 -12.35 0.56
N LEU A 181 25.48 -12.35 -0.65
CA LEU A 181 25.93 -13.20 -1.74
C LEU A 181 27.38 -12.86 -2.14
N CYS A 182 27.72 -11.59 -2.33
CA CYS A 182 29.07 -11.14 -2.62
C CYS A 182 30.03 -11.55 -1.49
N THR A 183 29.67 -11.33 -0.24
CA THR A 183 30.49 -11.72 0.93
C THR A 183 30.72 -13.23 0.98
N SER A 184 29.70 -14.05 0.73
CA SER A 184 29.83 -15.52 0.73
C SER A 184 30.77 -15.99 -0.38
N VAL A 185 30.69 -15.39 -1.57
CA VAL A 185 31.55 -15.70 -2.71
C VAL A 185 33.01 -15.28 -2.42
N VAL A 186 33.23 -14.10 -1.83
CA VAL A 186 34.59 -13.67 -1.42
C VAL A 186 35.19 -14.62 -0.39
N ASN A 187 34.42 -15.06 0.59
CA ASN A 187 34.85 -16.03 1.60
C ASN A 187 35.19 -17.39 0.96
N TYR A 188 34.39 -17.83 -0.01
CA TYR A 188 34.69 -19.05 -0.76
C TYR A 188 35.98 -18.92 -1.56
N ILE A 189 36.25 -17.79 -2.21
CA ILE A 189 37.53 -17.52 -2.90
C ILE A 189 38.69 -17.59 -1.92
N LYS A 190 38.58 -16.94 -0.74
CA LYS A 190 39.63 -16.95 0.29
C LYS A 190 39.94 -18.36 0.82
N SER A 191 38.94 -19.23 0.87
CA SER A 191 39.11 -20.62 1.33
C SER A 191 39.66 -21.55 0.25
N ASN A 192 39.56 -21.17 -1.05
CA ASN A 192 39.87 -22.03 -2.19
C ASN A 192 40.84 -21.38 -3.20
N TYR A 193 41.55 -20.30 -2.82
CA TYR A 193 42.41 -19.54 -3.75
C TYR A 193 43.55 -20.32 -4.38
N THR A 194 44.01 -21.42 -3.69
CA THR A 194 45.04 -22.34 -4.19
C THR A 194 44.54 -23.25 -5.32
N ASN A 195 43.21 -23.40 -5.47
CA ASN A 195 42.62 -24.19 -6.54
C ASN A 195 42.83 -23.49 -7.91
N SER A 196 43.57 -24.16 -8.82
CA SER A 196 43.77 -23.62 -10.18
C SER A 196 42.50 -23.49 -11.00
N ASP A 197 41.50 -24.33 -10.71
CA ASP A 197 40.22 -24.39 -11.46
C ASP A 197 39.20 -23.34 -10.98
N LEU A 198 39.55 -22.58 -9.91
CA LEU A 198 38.68 -21.55 -9.38
C LEU A 198 38.41 -20.45 -10.44
N CYS A 199 37.20 -20.43 -10.94
CA CYS A 199 36.74 -19.51 -12.00
C CYS A 199 35.32 -19.04 -11.75
N LEU A 200 34.86 -18.06 -12.54
CA LEU A 200 33.53 -17.50 -12.47
C LEU A 200 32.41 -18.57 -12.52
N ASN A 201 32.60 -19.61 -13.36
CA ASN A 201 31.59 -20.67 -13.49
C ASN A 201 31.45 -21.53 -12.23
N GLU A 202 32.57 -21.81 -11.56
CA GLU A 202 32.58 -22.55 -10.29
C GLU A 202 31.91 -21.72 -9.18
N LEU A 203 32.26 -20.44 -9.09
CA LEU A 203 31.65 -19.52 -8.12
C LEU A 203 30.15 -19.33 -8.35
N ALA A 204 29.72 -19.30 -9.60
CA ALA A 204 28.31 -19.21 -9.97
C ALA A 204 27.53 -20.48 -9.57
N LYS A 205 28.14 -21.67 -9.72
CA LYS A 205 27.58 -22.92 -9.21
C LYS A 205 27.47 -22.92 -7.69
N TYR A 206 28.53 -22.52 -6.99
CA TYR A 206 28.51 -22.39 -5.53
C TYR A 206 27.41 -21.46 -5.05
N ALA A 207 27.24 -20.32 -5.70
CA ALA A 207 26.24 -19.31 -5.38
C ALA A 207 24.82 -19.64 -5.89
N ASN A 208 24.67 -20.76 -6.63
CA ASN A 208 23.42 -21.16 -7.28
C ASN A 208 22.78 -20.08 -8.16
N VAL A 209 23.60 -19.38 -8.93
CA VAL A 209 23.18 -18.31 -9.86
C VAL A 209 23.84 -18.48 -11.22
N SER A 210 23.40 -17.72 -12.23
CA SER A 210 24.08 -17.73 -13.54
C SER A 210 25.42 -16.95 -13.48
N PRO A 211 26.45 -17.35 -14.25
CA PRO A 211 27.71 -16.63 -14.31
C PRO A 211 27.55 -15.16 -14.73
N SER A 212 26.67 -14.88 -15.68
CA SER A 212 26.38 -13.52 -16.15
C SER A 212 25.78 -12.66 -15.05
N TYR A 213 24.83 -13.22 -14.28
CA TYR A 213 24.24 -12.52 -13.13
C TYR A 213 25.27 -12.24 -12.04
N LEU A 214 26.07 -13.24 -11.66
CA LEU A 214 27.08 -13.08 -10.63
C LEU A 214 28.14 -12.03 -11.02
N SER A 215 28.59 -12.05 -12.26
CA SER A 215 29.55 -11.06 -12.78
C SER A 215 29.00 -9.63 -12.76
N ALA A 216 27.75 -9.44 -13.21
CA ALA A 216 27.09 -8.14 -13.19
C ALA A 216 26.86 -7.64 -11.75
N LEU A 217 26.46 -8.52 -10.86
CA LEU A 217 26.23 -8.21 -9.46
C LEU A 217 27.51 -7.73 -8.77
N PHE A 218 28.61 -8.49 -8.91
CA PHE A 218 29.90 -8.13 -8.33
C PHE A 218 30.38 -6.75 -8.82
N LYS A 219 30.32 -6.52 -10.13
CA LYS A 219 30.70 -5.23 -10.69
C LYS A 219 29.86 -4.08 -10.15
N LYS A 220 28.58 -4.33 -9.88
CA LYS A 220 27.65 -3.33 -9.34
C LYS A 220 27.86 -3.08 -7.84
N THR A 221 28.14 -4.12 -7.06
CA THR A 221 28.18 -4.07 -5.58
C THR A 221 29.58 -3.71 -5.09
N GLU A 222 30.60 -4.32 -5.65
CA GLU A 222 32.00 -4.20 -5.20
C GLU A 222 32.85 -3.29 -6.08
N ASN A 223 32.31 -2.80 -7.22
CA ASN A 223 33.00 -2.02 -8.25
C ASN A 223 34.25 -2.69 -8.87
N VAL A 224 34.43 -3.99 -8.63
CA VAL A 224 35.55 -4.79 -9.16
C VAL A 224 35.01 -6.04 -9.83
N SER A 225 35.80 -6.64 -10.74
CA SER A 225 35.45 -7.93 -11.34
C SER A 225 35.82 -9.09 -10.42
N ILE A 226 35.12 -10.21 -10.55
CA ILE A 226 35.43 -11.43 -9.80
C ILE A 226 36.87 -11.92 -10.11
N SER A 227 37.33 -11.80 -11.36
CA SER A 227 38.66 -12.16 -11.76
C SER A 227 39.73 -11.30 -11.05
N GLU A 228 39.48 -10.02 -10.89
CA GLU A 228 40.36 -9.13 -10.12
C GLU A 228 40.39 -9.54 -8.64
N VAL A 229 39.24 -9.88 -8.04
CA VAL A 229 39.19 -10.35 -6.65
C VAL A 229 40.01 -11.63 -6.47
N ILE A 230 39.86 -12.62 -7.36
CA ILE A 230 40.65 -13.86 -7.30
C ILE A 230 42.16 -13.55 -7.42
N THR A 231 42.53 -12.66 -8.36
CA THR A 231 43.93 -12.29 -8.56
C THR A 231 44.50 -11.58 -7.34
N ASN A 232 43.79 -10.61 -6.79
CA ASN A 232 44.26 -9.87 -5.60
C ASN A 232 44.43 -10.80 -4.39
N ILE A 233 43.45 -11.68 -4.14
CA ILE A 233 43.57 -12.67 -3.02
C ILE A 233 44.74 -13.62 -3.21
N ARG A 234 45.07 -14.01 -4.46
CA ARG A 234 46.24 -14.87 -4.74
C ARG A 234 47.57 -14.14 -4.60
N ILE A 235 47.59 -12.83 -4.85
CA ILE A 235 48.80 -12.01 -4.68
C ILE A 235 49.07 -11.73 -3.21
N ASP A 236 48.02 -11.52 -2.41
CA ASP A 236 48.10 -11.15 -0.99
C ASP A 236 48.35 -12.35 -0.08
N ALA A 237 48.27 -13.58 -0.60
CA ALA A 237 48.42 -14.85 0.16
C ALA A 237 49.81 -15.48 0.00
#